data_3fa4e360fe68c9469435924e060a612d
#
_entry.id   3fa4e360fe68c9469435924e060a612d
#
_cell.length_a   1.000
_cell.length_b   1.000
_cell.length_c   1.000
_cell.angle_alpha   90.00
_cell.angle_beta   90.00
_cell.angle_gamma   90.00
#
_symmetry.space_group_name_H-M   'P 1'
#
loop_
_entity.id
_entity.type
_entity.pdbx_description
1 polymer ?
#
loop_
_entity_poly.entity_id
_entity_poly.type
_entity_poly.pdbx_seq_one_letter_code
_entity_poly.pdbx_strand_id
1 'polypeptide(L)'
;QGRIAFCDPSVSGSSFTGLITLLRAVDRDTDETLMRFAVSLDGRQLDSSGAVLDSVAGGTDLVGITLEETALKRAAAGEDIALIYPDDGTSCIPDGGALVQGAPHPENARKFLDFIAGNDVQSRLETEFSRRPVREGVESGGVLRPLEELVLVDYDLAWTVEHHDSILMSWAFYLGGGEEP
;
A
#
# COMPACT_ATOMS: atom_id res chain seq x y z
N GLN A 1 0.16 -17.54 -14.16
CA GLN A 1 -1.14 -16.99 -13.76
C GLN A 1 -1.57 -17.58 -12.42
N GLY A 2 -2.36 -16.84 -11.65
CA GLY A 2 -2.99 -17.31 -10.42
C GLY A 2 -2.08 -17.54 -9.22
N ARG A 3 -0.82 -17.05 -9.25
CA ARG A 3 0.11 -17.15 -8.11
C ARG A 3 0.59 -15.79 -7.62
N ILE A 4 -0.33 -14.81 -7.66
CA ILE A 4 -0.15 -13.48 -7.12
C ILE A 4 -1.19 -13.28 -6.01
N ALA A 5 -0.73 -12.97 -4.81
CA ALA A 5 -1.58 -12.60 -3.69
C ALA A 5 -1.86 -11.10 -3.74
N PHE A 6 -3.12 -10.75 -3.86
CA PHE A 6 -3.59 -9.37 -3.82
C PHE A 6 -4.90 -9.29 -3.04
N CYS A 7 -5.01 -8.32 -2.16
CA CYS A 7 -6.22 -8.10 -1.38
C CYS A 7 -7.20 -7.24 -2.16
N ASP A 8 -8.49 -7.46 -1.96
CA ASP A 8 -9.57 -6.68 -2.57
C ASP A 8 -9.39 -5.17 -2.28
N PRO A 9 -9.20 -4.34 -3.31
CA PRO A 9 -9.02 -2.90 -3.15
C PRO A 9 -10.29 -2.18 -2.67
N SER A 10 -11.47 -2.80 -2.76
CA SER A 10 -12.72 -2.23 -2.26
C SER A 10 -12.85 -2.29 -0.73
N VAL A 11 -12.12 -3.21 -0.09
CA VAL A 11 -12.15 -3.39 1.38
C VAL A 11 -10.82 -3.03 2.07
N SER A 12 -9.77 -2.75 1.29
CA SER A 12 -8.43 -2.44 1.80
C SER A 12 -7.84 -1.19 1.14
N GLY A 13 -7.70 -0.12 1.92
CA GLY A 13 -7.07 1.12 1.44
C GLY A 13 -5.62 0.92 0.96
N SER A 14 -4.85 0.06 1.62
CA SER A 14 -3.48 -0.27 1.17
C SER A 14 -3.46 -1.00 -0.16
N SER A 15 -4.43 -1.88 -0.41
CA SER A 15 -4.56 -2.56 -1.71
C SER A 15 -5.04 -1.59 -2.79
N PHE A 16 -5.95 -0.67 -2.47
CA PHE A 16 -6.32 0.38 -3.41
C PHE A 16 -5.11 1.26 -3.76
N THR A 17 -4.31 1.67 -2.77
CA THR A 17 -3.05 2.39 -3.02
C THR A 17 -2.11 1.57 -3.90
N GLY A 18 -1.97 0.27 -3.67
CA GLY A 18 -1.17 -0.63 -4.50
C GLY A 18 -1.68 -0.72 -5.95
N LEU A 19 -3.00 -0.75 -6.13
CA LEU A 19 -3.62 -0.75 -7.46
C LEU A 19 -3.32 0.56 -8.20
N ILE A 20 -3.50 1.72 -7.56
CA ILE A 20 -3.15 3.02 -8.14
C ILE A 20 -1.65 3.09 -8.46
N THR A 21 -0.79 2.59 -7.56
CA THR A 21 0.65 2.54 -7.80
C THR A 21 0.98 1.76 -9.08
N LEU A 22 0.34 0.61 -9.28
CA LEU A 22 0.49 -0.18 -10.51
C LEU A 22 0.05 0.62 -11.74
N LEU A 23 -1.11 1.30 -11.68
CA LEU A 23 -1.60 2.13 -12.79
C LEU A 23 -0.65 3.28 -13.14
N ARG A 24 0.07 3.81 -12.17
CA ARG A 24 1.04 4.90 -12.36
C ARG A 24 2.44 4.42 -12.74
N ALA A 25 2.79 3.19 -12.41
CA ALA A 25 4.10 2.62 -12.72
C ALA A 25 4.21 2.13 -14.18
N VAL A 26 3.09 1.78 -14.81
CA VAL A 26 3.09 1.29 -16.18
C VAL A 26 2.62 2.37 -17.15
N ASP A 27 3.32 2.53 -18.28
CA ASP A 27 2.94 3.45 -19.36
C ASP A 27 1.90 2.79 -20.27
N ARG A 28 0.67 2.66 -19.76
CA ARG A 28 -0.47 2.05 -20.45
C ARG A 28 -1.78 2.71 -20.07
N ASP A 29 -2.80 2.44 -20.86
CA ASP A 29 -4.17 2.80 -20.53
C ASP A 29 -4.63 2.15 -19.23
N THR A 30 -5.47 2.87 -18.47
CA THR A 30 -5.97 2.45 -17.16
C THR A 30 -6.76 1.15 -17.25
N ASP A 31 -7.72 1.06 -18.18
CA ASP A 31 -8.57 -0.12 -18.34
C ASP A 31 -7.78 -1.32 -18.84
N GLU A 32 -6.85 -1.14 -19.80
CA GLU A 32 -5.94 -2.19 -20.23
C GLU A 32 -5.12 -2.73 -19.07
N THR A 33 -4.62 -1.87 -18.19
CA THR A 33 -3.81 -2.28 -17.04
C THR A 33 -4.65 -3.05 -16.01
N LEU A 34 -5.83 -2.56 -15.68
CA LEU A 34 -6.78 -3.22 -14.77
C LEU A 34 -7.15 -4.62 -15.29
N MET A 35 -7.53 -4.71 -16.55
CA MET A 35 -7.88 -5.97 -17.18
C MET A 35 -6.72 -6.98 -17.13
N ARG A 36 -5.51 -6.57 -17.53
CA ARG A 36 -4.33 -7.45 -17.51
C ARG A 36 -3.98 -7.93 -16.12
N PHE A 37 -4.09 -7.04 -15.14
CA PHE A 37 -3.82 -7.40 -13.75
C PHE A 37 -4.88 -8.37 -13.22
N ALA A 38 -6.17 -8.10 -13.43
CA ALA A 38 -7.26 -9.00 -13.05
C ALA A 38 -7.10 -10.41 -13.66
N VAL A 39 -6.76 -10.48 -14.96
CA VAL A 39 -6.46 -11.75 -15.62
C VAL A 39 -5.26 -12.47 -14.99
N SER A 40 -4.23 -11.74 -14.55
CA SER A 40 -3.06 -12.34 -13.91
C SER A 40 -3.36 -12.92 -12.52
N LEU A 41 -4.41 -12.44 -11.85
CA LEU A 41 -4.91 -12.97 -10.58
C LEU A 41 -5.77 -14.24 -10.75
N ASP A 42 -6.15 -14.58 -11.98
CA ASP A 42 -7.02 -15.73 -12.27
C ASP A 42 -8.37 -15.68 -11.51
N GLY A 43 -8.96 -14.48 -11.44
CA GLY A 43 -10.22 -14.20 -10.73
C GLY A 43 -10.14 -14.28 -9.20
N ARG A 44 -8.94 -14.38 -8.63
CA ARG A 44 -8.72 -14.50 -7.20
C ARG A 44 -8.30 -13.18 -6.57
N GLN A 45 -8.93 -12.83 -5.46
CA GLN A 45 -8.45 -11.81 -4.53
C GLN A 45 -8.66 -12.26 -3.08
N LEU A 46 -7.93 -11.67 -2.16
CA LEU A 46 -7.95 -12.03 -0.76
C LEU A 46 -8.75 -11.00 0.05
N ASP A 47 -9.31 -11.41 1.18
CA ASP A 47 -10.21 -10.57 1.98
C ASP A 47 -9.47 -9.58 2.91
N SER A 48 -8.16 -9.75 3.07
CA SER A 48 -7.36 -8.88 3.94
C SER A 48 -5.90 -8.76 3.49
N SER A 49 -5.25 -7.64 3.83
CA SER A 49 -3.82 -7.45 3.59
C SER A 49 -2.94 -8.44 4.36
N GLY A 50 -3.40 -8.95 5.52
CA GLY A 50 -2.71 -10.00 6.26
C GLY A 50 -2.68 -11.33 5.50
N ALA A 51 -3.80 -11.70 4.86
CA ALA A 51 -3.91 -12.92 4.07
C ALA A 51 -2.94 -12.94 2.87
N VAL A 52 -2.56 -11.77 2.35
CA VAL A 52 -1.53 -11.67 1.28
C VAL A 52 -0.20 -12.27 1.73
N LEU A 53 0.27 -11.86 2.92
CA LEU A 53 1.54 -12.36 3.46
C LEU A 53 1.44 -13.81 3.90
N ASP A 54 0.30 -14.24 4.47
CA ASP A 54 0.07 -15.64 4.83
C ASP A 54 0.13 -16.55 3.60
N SER A 55 -0.43 -16.09 2.48
CA SER A 55 -0.41 -16.84 1.23
C SER A 55 0.99 -17.00 0.65
N VAL A 56 1.80 -15.93 0.69
CA VAL A 56 3.20 -15.97 0.21
C VAL A 56 4.09 -16.78 1.15
N ALA A 57 4.04 -16.52 2.45
CA ALA A 57 4.83 -17.24 3.44
C ALA A 57 4.50 -18.74 3.48
N GLY A 58 3.23 -19.09 3.25
CA GLY A 58 2.76 -20.47 3.13
C GLY A 58 3.06 -21.13 1.78
N GLY A 59 3.65 -20.42 0.81
CA GLY A 59 4.01 -20.92 -0.51
C GLY A 59 2.82 -21.16 -1.47
N THR A 60 1.62 -20.70 -1.11
CA THR A 60 0.44 -20.76 -1.98
C THR A 60 0.62 -19.82 -3.16
N ASP A 61 1.02 -18.59 -2.90
CA ASP A 61 1.36 -17.60 -3.91
C ASP A 61 2.88 -17.34 -3.93
N LEU A 62 3.39 -16.92 -5.08
CA LEU A 62 4.83 -16.64 -5.26
C LEU A 62 5.18 -15.18 -4.96
N VAL A 63 4.22 -14.29 -5.20
CA VAL A 63 4.38 -12.84 -5.06
C VAL A 63 3.14 -12.28 -4.37
N GLY A 64 3.32 -11.30 -3.50
CA GLY A 64 2.25 -10.55 -2.86
C GLY A 64 2.47 -9.05 -2.98
N ILE A 65 1.41 -8.30 -3.19
CA ILE A 65 1.45 -6.84 -3.16
C ILE A 65 0.95 -6.39 -1.78
N THR A 66 1.82 -5.72 -1.04
CA THR A 66 1.56 -5.37 0.36
C THR A 66 2.35 -4.11 0.79
N LEU A 67 2.15 -3.69 2.03
CA LEU A 67 2.89 -2.58 2.63
C LEU A 67 4.31 -3.00 3.02
N GLU A 68 5.28 -2.10 2.80
CA GLU A 68 6.69 -2.25 3.15
C GLU A 68 6.88 -2.70 4.61
N GLU A 69 6.28 -1.96 5.55
CA GLU A 69 6.42 -2.23 6.99
C GLU A 69 5.97 -3.63 7.39
N THR A 70 4.86 -4.08 6.81
CA THR A 70 4.28 -5.38 7.16
C THR A 70 5.14 -6.51 6.65
N ALA A 71 5.68 -6.40 5.43
CA ALA A 71 6.61 -7.37 4.86
C ALA A 71 7.91 -7.41 5.66
N LEU A 72 8.51 -6.25 5.99
CA LEU A 72 9.73 -6.18 6.79
C LEU A 72 9.54 -6.78 8.18
N LYS A 73 8.42 -6.49 8.84
CA LYS A 73 8.11 -7.04 10.15
C LYS A 73 8.03 -8.57 10.14
N ARG A 74 7.41 -9.16 9.13
CA ARG A 74 7.29 -10.62 9.02
C ARG A 74 8.60 -11.28 8.63
N ALA A 75 9.37 -10.67 7.72
CA ALA A 75 10.72 -11.14 7.39
C ALA A 75 11.64 -11.10 8.62
N ALA A 76 11.59 -10.03 9.43
CA ALA A 76 12.33 -9.92 10.68
C ALA A 76 11.89 -10.96 11.75
N ALA A 77 10.65 -11.43 11.69
CA ALA A 77 10.15 -12.52 12.52
C ALA A 77 10.60 -13.92 12.04
N GLY A 78 11.34 -13.99 10.94
CA GLY A 78 11.91 -15.24 10.41
C GLY A 78 11.01 -15.99 9.43
N GLU A 79 9.96 -15.34 8.91
CA GLU A 79 9.15 -15.94 7.85
C GLU A 79 9.92 -15.96 6.52
N ASP A 80 9.67 -16.97 5.70
CA ASP A 80 10.36 -17.19 4.41
C ASP A 80 9.77 -16.27 3.33
N ILE A 81 9.97 -14.98 3.51
CA ILE A 81 9.58 -13.93 2.57
C ILE A 81 10.70 -12.93 2.36
N ALA A 82 10.73 -12.31 1.17
CA ALA A 82 11.65 -11.22 0.85
C ALA A 82 10.86 -10.01 0.34
N LEU A 83 11.25 -8.82 0.78
CA LEU A 83 10.71 -7.57 0.23
C LEU A 83 11.47 -7.17 -1.03
N ILE A 84 10.74 -6.92 -2.10
CA ILE A 84 11.26 -6.46 -3.38
C ILE A 84 10.60 -5.13 -3.74
N TYR A 85 11.42 -4.12 -4.02
CA TYR A 85 10.94 -2.85 -4.59
C TYR A 85 10.96 -2.97 -6.10
N PRO A 86 9.82 -2.70 -6.79
CA PRO A 86 9.76 -2.76 -8.26
C PRO A 86 10.67 -1.70 -8.91
N ASP A 87 11.37 -2.07 -9.97
CA ASP A 87 12.21 -1.14 -10.74
C ASP A 87 11.36 -0.13 -11.55
N ASP A 88 10.13 -0.50 -11.89
CA ASP A 88 9.17 0.39 -12.57
C ASP A 88 8.59 1.47 -11.65
N GLY A 89 8.70 1.28 -10.34
CA GLY A 89 8.33 2.26 -9.33
C GLY A 89 7.39 1.76 -8.24
N THR A 90 7.42 2.47 -7.13
CA THR A 90 6.53 2.29 -5.98
C THR A 90 5.96 3.63 -5.53
N SER A 91 4.98 3.63 -4.63
CA SER A 91 4.46 4.86 -4.03
C SER A 91 4.95 5.03 -2.59
N CYS A 92 5.05 6.29 -2.18
CA CYS A 92 5.28 6.66 -0.80
C CYS A 92 4.23 7.71 -0.39
N ILE A 93 3.15 7.24 0.21
CA ILE A 93 2.01 8.08 0.58
C ILE A 93 1.97 8.20 2.10
N PRO A 94 1.97 9.43 2.65
CA PRO A 94 1.91 9.62 4.10
C PRO A 94 0.53 9.25 4.63
N ASP A 95 0.50 8.57 5.79
CA ASP A 95 -0.73 8.40 6.56
C ASP A 95 -1.17 9.75 7.15
N GLY A 96 -2.46 9.99 7.19
CA GLY A 96 -3.06 11.20 7.72
C GLY A 96 -3.72 11.01 9.08
N GLY A 97 -3.60 12.00 9.94
CA GLY A 97 -4.39 12.11 11.16
C GLY A 97 -5.27 13.36 11.14
N ALA A 98 -6.52 13.26 11.58
CA ALA A 98 -7.45 14.37 11.59
C ALA A 98 -8.24 14.47 12.90
N LEU A 99 -8.54 15.72 13.30
CA LEU A 99 -9.48 15.99 14.38
C LEU A 99 -10.92 15.93 13.82
N VAL A 100 -11.71 15.01 14.36
CA VAL A 100 -13.12 14.90 13.98
C VAL A 100 -13.92 16.11 14.46
N GLN A 101 -14.74 16.69 13.59
CA GLN A 101 -15.62 17.79 13.96
C GLN A 101 -16.61 17.33 15.04
N GLY A 102 -16.76 18.11 16.11
CA GLY A 102 -17.62 17.73 17.23
C GLY A 102 -17.05 16.64 18.16
N ALA A 103 -15.75 16.34 18.05
CA ALA A 103 -15.10 15.40 18.95
C ALA A 103 -15.37 15.76 20.44
N PRO A 104 -15.68 14.78 21.31
CA PRO A 104 -16.03 15.03 22.72
C PRO A 104 -14.85 15.62 23.53
N HIS A 105 -13.61 15.36 23.10
CA HIS A 105 -12.39 15.80 23.78
C HIS A 105 -11.38 16.43 22.80
N PRO A 106 -11.71 17.57 22.15
CA PRO A 106 -10.90 18.11 21.06
C PRO A 106 -9.49 18.54 21.51
N GLU A 107 -9.33 19.02 22.74
CA GLU A 107 -8.02 19.41 23.29
C GLU A 107 -7.10 18.20 23.50
N ASN A 108 -7.63 17.07 23.94
CA ASN A 108 -6.86 15.84 24.06
C ASN A 108 -6.48 15.27 22.68
N ALA A 109 -7.39 15.37 21.71
CA ALA A 109 -7.11 14.95 20.35
C ALA A 109 -6.00 15.79 19.69
N ARG A 110 -5.99 17.11 19.90
CA ARG A 110 -4.89 17.98 19.43
C ARG A 110 -3.55 17.60 20.08
N LYS A 111 -3.52 17.42 21.39
CA LYS A 111 -2.31 16.96 22.09
C LYS A 111 -1.81 15.60 21.57
N PHE A 112 -2.72 14.71 21.23
CA PHE A 112 -2.34 13.43 20.64
C PHE A 112 -1.75 13.60 19.24
N LEU A 113 -2.34 14.44 18.38
CA LEU A 113 -1.79 14.74 17.07
C LEU A 113 -0.40 15.38 17.16
N ASP A 114 -0.22 16.33 18.07
CA ASP A 114 1.09 16.94 18.32
C ASP A 114 2.11 15.91 18.84
N PHE A 115 1.68 14.99 19.70
CA PHE A 115 2.53 13.92 20.23
C PHE A 115 2.99 12.96 19.14
N ILE A 116 2.07 12.46 18.29
CA ILE A 116 2.44 11.52 17.21
C ILE A 116 3.30 12.17 16.12
N ALA A 117 3.17 13.48 15.92
CA ALA A 117 4.03 14.25 15.01
C ALA A 117 5.38 14.65 15.65
N GLY A 118 5.57 14.36 16.95
CA GLY A 118 6.78 14.68 17.68
C GLY A 118 8.00 13.85 17.26
N ASN A 119 9.21 14.42 17.43
CA ASN A 119 10.46 13.78 17.02
C ASN A 119 10.65 12.38 17.61
N ASP A 120 10.37 12.24 18.92
CA ASP A 120 10.57 10.96 19.62
C ASP A 120 9.69 9.86 19.08
N VAL A 121 8.42 10.17 18.76
CA VAL A 121 7.50 9.18 18.17
C VAL A 121 7.92 8.85 16.74
N GLN A 122 8.23 9.86 15.93
CA GLN A 122 8.62 9.65 14.54
C GLN A 122 9.91 8.82 14.42
N SER A 123 10.90 9.03 15.28
CA SER A 123 12.11 8.21 15.35
C SER A 123 11.81 6.76 15.74
N ARG A 124 10.87 6.54 16.68
CA ARG A 124 10.45 5.21 17.10
C ARG A 124 9.62 4.49 16.04
N LEU A 125 8.84 5.21 15.24
CA LEU A 125 8.07 4.62 14.14
C LEU A 125 9.00 3.90 13.17
N GLU A 126 10.15 4.46 12.85
CA GLU A 126 11.11 3.80 12.00
C GLU A 126 11.81 2.63 12.69
N THR A 127 12.42 2.88 13.86
CA THR A 127 13.29 1.90 14.52
C THR A 127 12.52 0.70 15.08
N GLU A 128 11.27 0.88 15.52
CA GLU A 128 10.48 -0.17 16.16
C GLU A 128 9.41 -0.77 15.24
N PHE A 129 8.96 -0.01 14.22
CA PHE A 129 7.82 -0.40 13.40
C PHE A 129 8.12 -0.44 11.90
N SER A 130 9.35 -0.10 11.48
CA SER A 130 9.75 -0.04 10.06
C SER A 130 8.85 0.89 9.24
N ARG A 131 8.38 1.98 9.85
CA ARG A 131 7.57 3.01 9.22
C ARG A 131 8.38 4.24 8.94
N ARG A 132 8.27 4.77 7.74
CA ARG A 132 8.99 5.99 7.33
C ARG A 132 8.49 7.19 8.13
N PRO A 133 9.39 7.95 8.78
CA PRO A 133 9.00 9.18 9.45
C PRO A 133 8.55 10.22 8.41
N VAL A 134 7.55 11.02 8.76
CA VAL A 134 7.09 12.16 7.94
C VAL A 134 7.68 13.49 8.41
N ARG A 135 8.42 13.49 9.51
CA ARG A 135 9.03 14.68 10.10
C ARG A 135 10.42 14.89 9.53
N GLU A 136 10.68 16.11 9.05
CA GLU A 136 12.01 16.52 8.63
C GLU A 136 13.03 16.46 9.79
N GLY A 137 14.25 16.03 9.49
CA GLY A 137 15.35 15.95 10.46
C GLY A 137 15.32 14.71 11.36
N VAL A 138 14.39 13.79 11.14
CA VAL A 138 14.45 12.44 11.72
C VAL A 138 15.31 11.60 10.78
N GLU A 139 16.48 11.19 11.29
CA GLU A 139 17.39 10.33 10.52
C GLU A 139 16.83 8.92 10.39
N SER A 140 17.04 8.31 9.23
CA SER A 140 16.67 6.93 8.97
C SER A 140 17.53 5.98 9.79
N GLY A 141 16.91 5.06 10.53
CA GLY A 141 17.58 4.07 11.37
C GLY A 141 18.25 2.93 10.59
N GLY A 142 18.24 2.98 9.25
CA GLY A 142 18.94 2.04 8.36
C GLY A 142 18.24 0.70 8.13
N VAL A 143 17.02 0.52 8.62
CA VAL A 143 16.18 -0.66 8.31
C VAL A 143 15.47 -0.49 6.98
N LEU A 144 15.08 0.74 6.67
CA LEU A 144 14.37 1.09 5.45
C LEU A 144 15.37 1.51 4.37
N ARG A 145 15.10 1.08 3.14
CA ARG A 145 15.84 1.57 1.98
C ARG A 145 15.61 3.08 1.83
N PRO A 146 16.65 3.92 1.68
CA PRO A 146 16.49 5.36 1.49
C PRO A 146 15.52 5.70 0.35
N LEU A 147 14.68 6.74 0.52
CA LEU A 147 13.69 7.10 -0.51
C LEU A 147 14.35 7.53 -1.82
N GLU A 148 15.51 8.16 -1.76
CA GLU A 148 16.32 8.57 -2.91
C GLU A 148 16.87 7.39 -3.74
N GLU A 149 16.86 6.19 -3.18
CA GLU A 149 17.23 4.95 -3.87
C GLU A 149 16.03 4.22 -4.48
N LEU A 150 14.81 4.70 -4.22
CA LEU A 150 13.59 4.13 -4.77
C LEU A 150 13.13 4.92 -5.99
N VAL A 151 12.62 4.22 -6.99
CA VAL A 151 11.86 4.84 -8.06
C VAL A 151 10.46 5.10 -7.53
N LEU A 152 10.09 6.37 -7.37
CA LEU A 152 8.76 6.75 -6.91
C LEU A 152 7.88 7.14 -8.08
N VAL A 153 6.67 6.60 -8.13
CA VAL A 153 5.66 7.00 -9.12
C VAL A 153 5.08 8.37 -8.75
N ASP A 154 4.65 9.13 -9.77
CA ASP A 154 3.84 10.34 -9.56
C ASP A 154 2.43 9.95 -9.14
N TYR A 155 2.23 9.82 -7.83
CA TYR A 155 0.94 9.45 -7.24
C TYR A 155 0.05 10.69 -7.11
N ASP A 156 -0.75 10.96 -8.12
CA ASP A 156 -1.70 12.07 -8.13
C ASP A 156 -2.90 11.76 -7.21
N LEU A 157 -2.85 12.31 -5.99
CA LEU A 157 -3.88 12.09 -4.99
C LEU A 157 -5.24 12.69 -5.42
N ALA A 158 -5.24 13.85 -6.07
CA ALA A 158 -6.48 14.50 -6.53
C ALA A 158 -7.18 13.65 -7.58
N TRP A 159 -6.44 13.21 -8.59
CA TRP A 159 -6.93 12.27 -9.60
C TRP A 159 -7.43 10.96 -8.98
N THR A 160 -6.67 10.43 -8.02
CA THR A 160 -7.03 9.18 -7.33
C THR A 160 -8.38 9.28 -6.61
N VAL A 161 -8.63 10.40 -5.92
CA VAL A 161 -9.90 10.66 -5.24
C VAL A 161 -11.04 10.83 -6.25
N GLU A 162 -10.81 11.57 -7.32
CA GLU A 162 -11.83 11.80 -8.37
C GLU A 162 -12.24 10.50 -9.08
N HIS A 163 -11.30 9.59 -9.31
CA HIS A 163 -11.52 8.35 -10.06
C HIS A 163 -11.72 7.10 -9.19
N HIS A 164 -11.77 7.25 -7.85
CA HIS A 164 -11.88 6.14 -6.91
C HIS A 164 -12.98 5.14 -7.28
N ASP A 165 -14.22 5.61 -7.41
CA ASP A 165 -15.36 4.74 -7.63
C ASP A 165 -15.34 4.12 -9.04
N SER A 166 -14.93 4.88 -10.06
CA SER A 166 -14.83 4.37 -11.44
C SER A 166 -13.76 3.27 -11.54
N ILE A 167 -12.62 3.43 -10.89
CA ILE A 167 -11.56 2.43 -10.88
C ILE A 167 -12.04 1.15 -10.18
N LEU A 168 -12.73 1.26 -9.04
CA LEU A 168 -13.27 0.09 -8.35
C LEU A 168 -14.36 -0.62 -9.17
N MET A 169 -15.16 0.13 -9.92
CA MET A 169 -16.16 -0.45 -10.82
C MET A 169 -15.50 -1.21 -11.98
N SER A 170 -14.52 -0.61 -12.66
CA SER A 170 -13.74 -1.28 -13.72
C SER A 170 -13.00 -2.50 -13.16
N TRP A 171 -12.40 -2.38 -11.98
CA TRP A 171 -11.73 -3.49 -11.30
C TRP A 171 -12.67 -4.69 -11.09
N ALA A 172 -13.83 -4.45 -10.48
CA ALA A 172 -14.82 -5.50 -10.22
C ALA A 172 -15.33 -6.15 -11.51
N PHE A 173 -15.50 -5.36 -12.58
CA PHE A 173 -15.91 -5.85 -13.89
C PHE A 173 -14.86 -6.82 -14.49
N TYR A 174 -13.59 -6.40 -14.56
CA TYR A 174 -12.52 -7.22 -15.14
C TYR A 174 -12.20 -8.44 -14.28
N LEU A 175 -12.24 -8.32 -12.95
CA LEU A 175 -12.02 -9.46 -12.05
C LEU A 175 -13.12 -10.52 -12.21
N GLY A 176 -14.36 -10.10 -12.51
CA GLY A 176 -15.49 -10.99 -12.81
C GLY A 176 -15.45 -11.65 -14.20
N GLY A 177 -14.40 -11.41 -14.98
CA GLY A 177 -14.24 -11.95 -16.33
C GLY A 177 -14.96 -11.15 -17.42
N GLY A 178 -15.27 -9.87 -17.15
CA GLY A 178 -15.79 -8.95 -18.16
C GLY A 178 -14.75 -8.67 -19.25
N GLU A 179 -15.15 -8.78 -20.51
CA GLU A 179 -14.38 -8.31 -21.67
C GLU A 179 -14.95 -6.95 -22.11
N GLU A 180 -14.09 -6.05 -22.57
CA GLU A 180 -14.58 -4.82 -23.22
C GLU A 180 -15.43 -5.17 -24.44
N PRO A 181 -16.54 -4.45 -24.66
CA PRO A 181 -17.40 -4.68 -25.82
C PRO A 181 -16.76 -4.25 -27.13
#